data_d5c6871a917cf1e110a506b8eb81d024
#
_entry.id   d5c6871a917cf1e110a506b8eb81d024
#
_cell.length_a   1.000
_cell.length_b   1.000
_cell.length_c   1.000
_cell.angle_alpha   90.00
_cell.angle_beta   90.00
_cell.angle_gamma   90.00
#
_symmetry.space_group_name_H-M   'P 1'
#
loop_
_entity.id
_entity.type
_entity.pdbx_description
1 polymer ?
#
loop_
_entity_poly.entity_id
_entity_poly.type
_entity_poly.pdbx_seq_one_letter_code
_entity_poly.pdbx_strand_id
1 'polypeptide(L)'
;TEIKMRNFAANIPLGCFCYPDSQAADITAFKATTVPAGEDQEPMLEVTRELVRRFNQTYGDVLVEPNILLPEQAVCRRLPGTDGKEKMSKSLGNCIYLSDDAATVWKKVKKMSNGEPRMSMEEPGHLEGNAVFTYLEAFSTDEDFAEFWPEFANLEALKQQYVQGGIGDGTCKKFLNNVLNKMLDPIRTRRHEWEQDIPEIFNILKKGSEAARETAAKTM
;
A
#
# COMPACT_ATOMS: atom_id res chain seq x y z
N THR A 1 -3.86 -10.96 17.64
CA THR A 1 -2.51 -11.08 17.05
C THR A 1 -1.75 -9.76 17.13
N GLU A 2 -2.36 -8.64 16.74
CA GLU A 2 -1.74 -7.31 16.72
C GLU A 2 -1.32 -6.81 18.11
N ILE A 3 -2.12 -7.06 19.14
CA ILE A 3 -1.78 -6.75 20.54
C ILE A 3 -0.49 -7.46 20.98
N LYS A 4 -0.30 -8.72 20.56
CA LYS A 4 0.92 -9.48 20.86
C LYS A 4 2.12 -8.96 20.06
N MET A 5 1.92 -8.58 18.79
CA MET A 5 3.00 -8.06 17.93
C MET A 5 3.50 -6.68 18.38
N ARG A 6 2.62 -5.83 18.91
CA ARG A 6 2.97 -4.48 19.40
C ARG A 6 3.52 -4.45 20.83
N ASN A 7 3.59 -5.60 21.48
CA ASN A 7 4.15 -5.76 22.84
C ASN A 7 3.59 -4.75 23.86
N PHE A 8 2.28 -4.52 23.84
CA PHE A 8 1.58 -3.60 24.74
C PHE A 8 1.49 -4.15 26.18
N ALA A 9 2.49 -4.82 26.69
CA ALA A 9 2.58 -5.31 28.07
C ALA A 9 1.22 -5.38 28.83
N ALA A 10 1.07 -4.59 29.93
CA ALA A 10 -0.15 -4.56 30.72
C ALA A 10 -1.16 -3.45 30.29
N ASN A 11 -0.76 -2.50 29.46
CA ASN A 11 -1.57 -1.32 29.13
C ASN A 11 -1.86 -1.23 27.63
N ILE A 12 -3.04 -1.71 27.20
CA ILE A 12 -3.51 -1.56 25.82
C ILE A 12 -4.16 -0.18 25.69
N PRO A 13 -3.70 0.69 24.77
CA PRO A 13 -4.35 1.98 24.53
C PRO A 13 -5.82 1.79 24.16
N LEU A 14 -6.73 2.57 24.74
CA LEU A 14 -8.17 2.49 24.46
C LEU A 14 -8.47 2.61 22.96
N GLY A 15 -7.78 3.51 22.24
CA GLY A 15 -7.94 3.64 20.79
C GLY A 15 -7.61 2.37 20.01
N CYS A 16 -6.65 1.57 20.48
CA CYS A 16 -6.32 0.28 19.87
C CYS A 16 -7.42 -0.77 20.10
N PHE A 17 -8.23 -0.60 21.13
CA PHE A 17 -9.35 -1.48 21.45
C PHE A 17 -10.63 -1.07 20.72
N CYS A 18 -10.87 0.25 20.56
CA CYS A 18 -12.12 0.78 20.02
C CYS A 18 -12.07 1.07 18.50
N TYR A 19 -10.90 1.10 17.85
CA TYR A 19 -10.83 1.45 16.43
C TYR A 19 -11.63 0.51 15.49
N PRO A 20 -11.79 -0.81 15.78
CA PRO A 20 -12.59 -1.67 14.92
C PRO A 20 -14.07 -1.23 14.85
N ASP A 21 -14.62 -0.75 15.97
CA ASP A 21 -16.01 -0.25 16.02
C ASP A 21 -16.15 1.06 15.23
N SER A 22 -15.15 1.95 15.33
CA SER A 22 -15.11 3.19 14.54
C SER A 22 -15.02 2.90 13.04
N GLN A 23 -14.18 1.94 12.64
CA GLN A 23 -14.07 1.53 11.24
C GLN A 23 -15.36 0.88 10.73
N ALA A 24 -16.00 0.05 11.55
CA ALA A 24 -17.30 -0.53 11.22
C ALA A 24 -18.38 0.55 11.04
N ALA A 25 -18.40 1.59 11.89
CA ALA A 25 -19.31 2.72 11.76
C ALA A 25 -19.08 3.50 10.46
N ASP A 26 -17.83 3.76 10.08
CA ASP A 26 -17.47 4.43 8.82
C ASP A 26 -17.98 3.65 7.60
N ILE A 27 -17.88 2.33 7.60
CA ILE A 27 -18.34 1.45 6.52
C ILE A 27 -19.88 1.41 6.47
N THR A 28 -20.52 1.20 7.60
CA THR A 28 -21.97 0.94 7.67
C THR A 28 -22.81 2.20 7.53
N ALA A 29 -22.32 3.36 7.98
CA ALA A 29 -22.99 4.65 7.82
C ALA A 29 -23.30 4.97 6.35
N PHE A 30 -22.43 4.55 5.44
CA PHE A 30 -22.58 4.73 4.00
C PHE A 30 -23.20 3.52 3.28
N LYS A 31 -23.59 2.47 4.01
CA LYS A 31 -24.09 1.21 3.43
C LYS A 31 -23.16 0.66 2.36
N ALA A 32 -21.82 0.73 2.61
CA ALA A 32 -20.82 0.26 1.67
C ALA A 32 -21.00 -1.24 1.40
N THR A 33 -21.15 -1.60 0.14
CA THR A 33 -21.26 -3.00 -0.31
C THR A 33 -19.90 -3.63 -0.56
N THR A 34 -18.90 -2.82 -0.87
CA THR A 34 -17.56 -3.26 -1.23
C THR A 34 -16.50 -2.31 -0.64
N VAL A 35 -15.51 -2.88 0.02
CA VAL A 35 -14.40 -2.14 0.64
C VAL A 35 -13.09 -2.61 0.01
N PRO A 36 -12.46 -1.79 -0.87
CA PRO A 36 -11.10 -2.08 -1.35
C PRO A 36 -10.11 -1.95 -0.19
N ALA A 37 -9.40 -3.02 0.12
CA ALA A 37 -8.46 -3.03 1.24
C ALA A 37 -7.35 -4.08 1.04
N GLY A 38 -6.27 -3.93 1.80
CA GLY A 38 -5.26 -4.97 1.92
C GLY A 38 -5.74 -6.15 2.76
N GLU A 39 -5.08 -7.28 2.63
CA GLU A 39 -5.40 -8.52 3.34
C GLU A 39 -5.37 -8.35 4.88
N ASP A 40 -4.57 -7.42 5.38
CA ASP A 40 -4.49 -7.10 6.80
C ASP A 40 -5.78 -6.48 7.38
N GLN A 41 -6.71 -6.01 6.53
CA GLN A 41 -8.01 -5.46 6.92
C GLN A 41 -9.14 -6.52 6.96
N GLU A 42 -8.88 -7.73 6.51
CA GLU A 42 -9.86 -8.82 6.50
C GLU A 42 -10.50 -9.06 7.89
N PRO A 43 -9.71 -9.13 8.99
CA PRO A 43 -10.29 -9.30 10.33
C PRO A 43 -11.24 -8.17 10.74
N MET A 44 -10.98 -6.94 10.27
CA MET A 44 -11.84 -5.78 10.57
C MET A 44 -13.17 -5.86 9.81
N LEU A 45 -13.13 -6.35 8.56
CA LEU A 45 -14.34 -6.57 7.77
C LEU A 45 -15.19 -7.70 8.37
N GLU A 46 -14.58 -8.75 8.91
CA GLU A 46 -15.32 -9.82 9.62
C GLU A 46 -16.02 -9.29 10.88
N VAL A 47 -15.35 -8.48 11.69
CA VAL A 47 -15.98 -7.81 12.84
C VAL A 47 -17.13 -6.92 12.37
N THR A 48 -16.96 -6.17 11.29
CA THR A 48 -18.01 -5.32 10.72
C THR A 48 -19.24 -6.15 10.30
N ARG A 49 -19.04 -7.28 9.60
CA ARG A 49 -20.13 -8.20 9.20
C ARG A 49 -20.87 -8.77 10.41
N GLU A 50 -20.14 -9.17 11.45
CA GLU A 50 -20.74 -9.67 12.67
C GLU A 50 -21.62 -8.60 13.35
N LEU A 51 -21.14 -7.36 13.44
CA LEU A 51 -21.88 -6.22 13.95
C LEU A 51 -23.15 -5.96 13.11
N VAL A 52 -23.05 -5.96 11.78
CA VAL A 52 -24.19 -5.80 10.86
C VAL A 52 -25.25 -6.87 11.11
N ARG A 53 -24.85 -8.14 11.17
CA ARG A 53 -25.79 -9.27 11.41
C ARG A 53 -26.52 -9.12 12.74
N ARG A 54 -25.78 -8.83 13.82
CA ARG A 54 -26.39 -8.62 15.15
C ARG A 54 -27.33 -7.42 15.18
N PHE A 55 -26.94 -6.33 14.54
CA PHE A 55 -27.77 -5.13 14.45
C PHE A 55 -29.06 -5.43 13.68
N ASN A 56 -28.97 -6.04 12.51
CA ASN A 56 -30.10 -6.36 11.68
C ASN A 56 -31.05 -7.39 12.33
N GLN A 57 -30.53 -8.34 13.11
CA GLN A 57 -31.38 -9.26 13.90
C GLN A 57 -32.20 -8.53 14.93
N THR A 58 -31.72 -7.42 15.47
CA THR A 58 -32.41 -6.67 16.53
C THR A 58 -33.38 -5.61 15.97
N TYR A 59 -32.96 -4.92 14.92
CA TYR A 59 -33.63 -3.70 14.42
C TYR A 59 -34.23 -3.85 13.01
N GLY A 60 -34.06 -5.03 12.36
CA GLY A 60 -34.47 -5.27 10.98
C GLY A 60 -33.34 -4.97 10.00
N ASP A 61 -33.56 -5.21 8.71
CA ASP A 61 -32.57 -5.09 7.63
C ASP A 61 -32.22 -3.62 7.31
N VAL A 62 -31.45 -2.99 8.18
CA VAL A 62 -31.04 -1.57 8.08
C VAL A 62 -29.65 -1.44 7.45
N LEU A 63 -28.69 -2.23 7.92
CA LEU A 63 -27.29 -2.17 7.53
C LEU A 63 -26.96 -3.20 6.46
N VAL A 64 -25.93 -2.93 5.66
CA VAL A 64 -25.46 -3.80 4.56
C VAL A 64 -24.15 -4.47 4.95
N GLU A 65 -24.05 -5.80 4.74
CA GLU A 65 -22.79 -6.52 4.93
C GLU A 65 -21.78 -6.16 3.83
N PRO A 66 -20.58 -5.66 4.19
CA PRO A 66 -19.58 -5.32 3.20
C PRO A 66 -18.80 -6.54 2.71
N ASN A 67 -18.39 -6.52 1.44
CA ASN A 67 -17.41 -7.43 0.87
C ASN A 67 -16.03 -6.75 0.79
N ILE A 68 -14.98 -7.51 1.03
CA ILE A 68 -13.62 -7.03 0.79
C ILE A 68 -13.27 -7.21 -0.69
N LEU A 69 -12.63 -6.20 -1.28
CA LEU A 69 -12.01 -6.27 -2.59
C LEU A 69 -10.50 -6.22 -2.42
N LEU A 70 -9.86 -7.36 -2.55
CA LEU A 70 -8.40 -7.48 -2.48
C LEU A 70 -7.75 -7.14 -3.83
N PRO A 71 -6.50 -6.63 -3.84
CA PRO A 71 -5.73 -6.49 -5.06
C PRO A 71 -5.60 -7.83 -5.82
N GLU A 72 -5.70 -7.79 -7.13
CA GLU A 72 -5.56 -8.99 -7.98
C GLU A 72 -4.16 -9.59 -7.85
N GLN A 73 -3.13 -8.76 -7.92
CA GLN A 73 -1.74 -9.19 -7.75
C GLN A 73 -1.46 -9.54 -6.29
N ALA A 74 -1.00 -10.76 -6.05
CA ALA A 74 -0.71 -11.24 -4.69
C ALA A 74 0.33 -10.38 -3.96
N VAL A 75 1.36 -9.88 -4.66
CA VAL A 75 2.40 -9.00 -4.10
C VAL A 75 1.82 -7.67 -3.59
N CYS A 76 0.77 -7.15 -4.22
CA CYS A 76 0.12 -5.91 -3.80
C CYS A 76 -0.79 -6.07 -2.58
N ARG A 77 -1.17 -7.30 -2.21
CA ARG A 77 -1.99 -7.56 -1.02
C ARG A 77 -1.25 -7.21 0.26
N ARG A 78 0.07 -7.42 0.28
CA ARG A 78 0.93 -7.10 1.43
C ARG A 78 2.33 -6.70 0.96
N LEU A 79 2.50 -5.46 0.52
CA LEU A 79 3.81 -4.95 0.09
C LEU A 79 4.76 -4.83 1.29
N PRO A 80 5.97 -5.42 1.24
CA PRO A 80 6.97 -5.28 2.30
C PRO A 80 7.52 -3.86 2.33
N GLY A 81 8.14 -3.50 3.45
CA GLY A 81 8.93 -2.27 3.55
C GLY A 81 10.21 -2.33 2.70
N THR A 82 10.87 -1.19 2.56
CA THR A 82 12.14 -1.10 1.82
C THR A 82 13.27 -1.95 2.44
N ASP A 83 13.11 -2.41 3.67
CA ASP A 83 13.99 -3.35 4.36
C ASP A 83 13.81 -4.82 3.91
N GLY A 84 12.74 -5.13 3.18
CA GLY A 84 12.42 -6.47 2.69
C GLY A 84 11.96 -7.47 3.76
N LYS A 85 11.84 -7.06 5.00
CA LYS A 85 11.53 -7.94 6.14
C LYS A 85 10.19 -7.63 6.79
N GLU A 86 9.98 -6.38 7.12
CA GLU A 86 8.83 -5.92 7.87
C GLU A 86 7.74 -5.38 6.95
N LYS A 87 6.50 -5.38 7.44
CA LYS A 87 5.39 -4.69 6.78
C LYS A 87 5.76 -3.22 6.57
N MET A 88 5.46 -2.66 5.41
CA MET A 88 5.60 -1.23 5.16
C MET A 88 4.86 -0.42 6.23
N SER A 89 5.57 0.46 6.92
CA SER A 89 5.00 1.27 8.00
C SER A 89 5.68 2.63 8.14
N LYS A 90 4.87 3.67 8.34
CA LYS A 90 5.37 5.02 8.61
C LYS A 90 6.22 5.06 9.89
N SER A 91 5.79 4.34 10.92
CA SER A 91 6.48 4.30 12.22
C SER A 91 7.85 3.62 12.16
N LEU A 92 8.05 2.71 11.22
CA LEU A 92 9.34 2.04 10.98
C LEU A 92 10.25 2.81 10.01
N GLY A 93 9.73 3.83 9.33
CA GLY A 93 10.49 4.61 8.35
C GLY A 93 10.93 3.83 7.10
N ASN A 94 10.35 2.65 6.88
CA ASN A 94 10.67 1.73 5.77
C ASN A 94 9.72 1.86 4.57
N CYS A 95 9.15 3.06 4.35
CA CYS A 95 8.21 3.31 3.27
C CYS A 95 8.69 4.43 2.33
N ILE A 96 8.26 4.35 1.06
CA ILE A 96 8.35 5.42 0.08
C ILE A 96 7.00 6.16 0.11
N TYR A 97 7.03 7.48 0.36
CA TYR A 97 5.83 8.31 0.38
C TYR A 97 5.49 8.79 -1.03
N LEU A 98 4.20 8.96 -1.31
CA LEU A 98 3.74 9.57 -2.57
C LEU A 98 4.25 11.02 -2.73
N SER A 99 4.58 11.67 -1.62
CA SER A 99 5.13 13.03 -1.57
C SER A 99 6.66 13.10 -1.59
N ASP A 100 7.36 11.95 -1.57
CA ASP A 100 8.83 11.97 -1.66
C ASP A 100 9.27 12.54 -3.01
N ASP A 101 10.23 13.44 -3.00
CA ASP A 101 10.87 13.92 -4.23
C ASP A 101 11.76 12.83 -4.87
N ALA A 102 12.16 13.05 -6.11
CA ALA A 102 12.95 12.07 -6.87
C ALA A 102 14.28 11.71 -6.18
N ALA A 103 14.92 12.67 -5.53
CA ALA A 103 16.17 12.46 -4.81
C ALA A 103 15.96 11.61 -3.56
N THR A 104 14.87 11.83 -2.84
CA THR A 104 14.48 11.06 -1.65
C THR A 104 14.10 9.63 -2.04
N VAL A 105 13.32 9.45 -3.13
CA VAL A 105 13.01 8.11 -3.66
C VAL A 105 14.31 7.37 -4.00
N TRP A 106 15.21 7.99 -4.74
CA TRP A 106 16.51 7.38 -5.06
C TRP A 106 17.31 6.99 -3.80
N LYS A 107 17.34 7.86 -2.80
CA LYS A 107 18.04 7.58 -1.53
C LYS A 107 17.44 6.36 -0.81
N LYS A 108 16.13 6.19 -0.85
CA LYS A 108 15.43 5.04 -0.26
C LYS A 108 15.65 3.77 -1.09
N VAL A 109 15.49 3.84 -2.42
CA VAL A 109 15.72 2.71 -3.33
C VAL A 109 17.16 2.20 -3.25
N LYS A 110 18.15 3.09 -3.19
CA LYS A 110 19.56 2.69 -2.98
C LYS A 110 19.77 1.82 -1.76
N LYS A 111 19.01 2.07 -0.70
CA LYS A 111 19.13 1.35 0.59
C LYS A 111 18.21 0.13 0.69
N MET A 112 17.38 -0.13 -0.33
CA MET A 112 16.50 -1.29 -0.31
C MET A 112 17.28 -2.59 -0.19
N SER A 113 16.69 -3.54 0.53
CA SER A 113 17.24 -4.88 0.66
C SER A 113 17.23 -5.61 -0.69
N ASN A 114 18.35 -6.25 -1.01
CA ASN A 114 18.46 -7.15 -2.17
C ASN A 114 18.27 -8.63 -1.76
N GLY A 115 17.83 -8.90 -0.54
CA GLY A 115 17.81 -10.26 0.02
C GLY A 115 19.20 -10.67 0.49
N GLU A 116 19.68 -11.85 0.04
CA GLU A 116 21.02 -12.32 0.36
C GLU A 116 22.11 -11.47 -0.35
N PRO A 117 23.15 -11.06 0.38
CA PRO A 117 24.22 -10.27 -0.20
C PRO A 117 25.07 -11.11 -1.16
N ARG A 118 25.51 -10.49 -2.27
CA ARG A 118 26.46 -11.06 -3.26
C ARG A 118 27.79 -10.32 -3.20
N MET A 119 28.86 -11.04 -3.46
CA MET A 119 30.22 -10.45 -3.50
C MET A 119 30.53 -9.81 -4.86
N SER A 120 29.95 -10.35 -5.93
CA SER A 120 30.11 -9.80 -7.29
C SER A 120 28.82 -9.91 -8.10
N MET A 121 28.74 -9.21 -9.23
CA MET A 121 27.58 -9.26 -10.11
C MET A 121 27.53 -10.54 -10.96
N GLU A 122 28.62 -11.27 -11.08
CA GLU A 122 28.71 -12.56 -11.78
C GLU A 122 28.06 -13.69 -10.96
N GLU A 123 27.96 -13.53 -9.63
CA GLU A 123 27.29 -14.49 -8.78
C GLU A 123 25.77 -14.49 -9.05
N PRO A 124 25.14 -15.69 -8.97
CA PRO A 124 23.70 -15.81 -9.06
C PRO A 124 22.97 -14.86 -8.09
N GLY A 125 21.95 -14.19 -8.59
CA GLY A 125 21.10 -13.33 -7.75
C GLY A 125 19.99 -14.12 -7.07
N HIS A 126 19.55 -13.63 -5.90
CA HIS A 126 18.46 -14.22 -5.14
C HIS A 126 17.21 -13.34 -5.21
N LEU A 127 16.05 -13.93 -5.50
CA LEU A 127 14.78 -13.21 -5.59
C LEU A 127 14.04 -13.23 -4.24
N GLU A 128 14.24 -14.27 -3.45
CA GLU A 128 13.59 -14.41 -2.15
C GLU A 128 14.11 -13.34 -1.17
N GLY A 129 13.18 -12.62 -0.51
CA GLY A 129 13.53 -11.53 0.39
C GLY A 129 14.08 -10.27 -0.30
N ASN A 130 14.11 -10.25 -1.64
CA ASN A 130 14.62 -9.14 -2.43
C ASN A 130 13.52 -8.09 -2.65
N ALA A 131 13.51 -7.04 -1.83
CA ALA A 131 12.53 -5.97 -1.90
C ALA A 131 12.52 -5.27 -3.27
N VAL A 132 13.65 -5.17 -3.96
CA VAL A 132 13.74 -4.52 -5.28
C VAL A 132 12.87 -5.26 -6.29
N PHE A 133 12.99 -6.59 -6.36
CA PHE A 133 12.18 -7.40 -7.28
C PHE A 133 10.71 -7.48 -6.87
N THR A 134 10.40 -7.49 -5.57
CA THR A 134 9.03 -7.40 -5.08
C THR A 134 8.36 -6.09 -5.53
N TYR A 135 9.08 -4.97 -5.47
CA TYR A 135 8.55 -3.68 -5.94
C TYR A 135 8.48 -3.61 -7.48
N LEU A 136 9.43 -4.20 -8.19
CA LEU A 136 9.32 -4.32 -9.66
C LEU A 136 8.11 -5.15 -10.06
N GLU A 137 7.82 -6.24 -9.36
CA GLU A 137 6.63 -7.05 -9.59
C GLU A 137 5.32 -6.28 -9.35
N ALA A 138 5.31 -5.41 -8.34
CA ALA A 138 4.14 -4.61 -8.01
C ALA A 138 3.90 -3.43 -8.97
N PHE A 139 4.96 -2.84 -9.55
CA PHE A 139 4.87 -1.53 -10.18
C PHE A 139 5.39 -1.45 -11.62
N SER A 140 6.22 -2.39 -12.08
CA SER A 140 6.74 -2.31 -13.45
C SER A 140 5.78 -2.93 -14.47
N THR A 141 5.79 -2.37 -15.66
CA THR A 141 5.07 -2.86 -16.85
C THR A 141 6.04 -3.16 -17.98
N ASP A 142 5.59 -3.88 -19.02
CA ASP A 142 6.44 -4.16 -20.18
C ASP A 142 6.85 -2.88 -20.92
N GLU A 143 6.00 -1.84 -20.87
CA GLU A 143 6.33 -0.52 -21.43
C GLU A 143 7.49 0.16 -20.69
N ASP A 144 7.62 -0.05 -19.39
CA ASP A 144 8.74 0.48 -18.61
C ASP A 144 10.06 -0.18 -19.00
N PHE A 145 10.02 -1.47 -19.34
CA PHE A 145 11.20 -2.16 -19.92
C PHE A 145 11.55 -1.58 -21.27
N ALA A 146 10.59 -1.39 -22.16
CA ALA A 146 10.84 -0.80 -23.49
C ALA A 146 11.45 0.61 -23.37
N GLU A 147 11.04 1.40 -22.38
CA GLU A 147 11.50 2.78 -22.17
C GLU A 147 12.86 2.87 -21.47
N PHE A 148 13.04 2.12 -20.38
CA PHE A 148 14.19 2.32 -19.47
C PHE A 148 15.24 1.21 -19.54
N TRP A 149 14.87 0.02 -20.05
CA TRP A 149 15.77 -1.11 -20.13
C TRP A 149 15.43 -2.07 -21.29
N PRO A 150 15.55 -1.63 -22.55
CA PRO A 150 15.09 -2.37 -23.74
C PRO A 150 15.81 -3.70 -24.03
N GLU A 151 16.87 -4.01 -23.27
CA GLU A 151 17.55 -5.32 -23.33
C GLU A 151 16.67 -6.46 -22.82
N PHE A 152 15.67 -6.15 -21.98
CA PHE A 152 14.71 -7.11 -21.43
C PHE A 152 13.31 -6.82 -21.92
N ALA A 153 12.63 -7.86 -22.40
CA ALA A 153 11.24 -7.72 -22.87
C ALA A 153 10.24 -7.47 -21.71
N ASN A 154 10.54 -7.99 -20.53
CA ASN A 154 9.67 -7.94 -19.36
C ASN A 154 10.42 -8.32 -18.08
N LEU A 155 9.73 -8.25 -16.93
CA LEU A 155 10.28 -8.58 -15.63
C LEU A 155 10.74 -10.05 -15.52
N GLU A 156 10.07 -10.96 -16.18
CA GLU A 156 10.40 -12.38 -16.09
C GLU A 156 11.75 -12.67 -16.78
N ALA A 157 12.01 -12.06 -17.93
CA ALA A 157 13.29 -12.13 -18.59
C ALA A 157 14.44 -11.55 -17.72
N LEU A 158 14.16 -10.43 -17.04
CA LEU A 158 15.12 -9.84 -16.09
C LEU A 158 15.38 -10.77 -14.91
N LYS A 159 14.35 -11.37 -14.30
CA LYS A 159 14.48 -12.33 -13.19
C LYS A 159 15.33 -13.54 -13.59
N GLN A 160 15.06 -14.11 -14.76
CA GLN A 160 15.83 -15.26 -15.27
C GLN A 160 17.32 -14.93 -15.41
N GLN A 161 17.65 -13.79 -16.01
CA GLN A 161 19.05 -13.38 -16.16
C GLN A 161 19.71 -13.04 -14.81
N TYR A 162 18.95 -12.37 -13.91
CA TYR A 162 19.47 -11.99 -12.59
C TYR A 162 19.88 -13.21 -11.75
N VAL A 163 19.09 -14.28 -11.80
CA VAL A 163 19.40 -15.56 -11.11
C VAL A 163 20.59 -16.27 -11.74
N GLN A 164 20.86 -16.06 -13.03
CA GLN A 164 22.06 -16.61 -13.68
C GLN A 164 23.34 -15.81 -13.38
N GLY A 165 23.20 -14.59 -12.91
CA GLY A 165 24.32 -13.65 -12.72
C GLY A 165 24.51 -12.70 -13.90
N GLY A 166 25.50 -11.83 -13.80
CA GLY A 166 25.83 -10.84 -14.82
C GLY A 166 25.09 -9.51 -14.71
N ILE A 167 24.12 -9.39 -13.78
CA ILE A 167 23.38 -8.16 -13.54
C ILE A 167 23.65 -7.63 -12.13
N GLY A 168 24.10 -6.40 -12.04
CA GLY A 168 24.37 -5.75 -10.75
C GLY A 168 23.10 -5.24 -10.07
N ASP A 169 23.02 -5.40 -8.75
CA ASP A 169 21.91 -4.91 -7.92
C ASP A 169 21.66 -3.41 -8.10
N GLY A 170 22.74 -2.64 -8.29
CA GLY A 170 22.67 -1.21 -8.54
C GLY A 170 21.93 -0.86 -9.83
N THR A 171 22.00 -1.71 -10.85
CA THR A 171 21.29 -1.53 -12.13
C THR A 171 19.80 -1.80 -11.95
N CYS A 172 19.44 -2.89 -11.25
CA CYS A 172 18.04 -3.18 -10.89
C CYS A 172 17.43 -2.04 -10.06
N LYS A 173 18.17 -1.48 -9.10
CA LYS A 173 17.73 -0.33 -8.30
C LYS A 173 17.54 0.94 -9.14
N LYS A 174 18.40 1.19 -10.13
CA LYS A 174 18.22 2.32 -11.04
C LYS A 174 16.95 2.16 -11.88
N PHE A 175 16.72 0.96 -12.40
CA PHE A 175 15.51 0.66 -13.14
C PHE A 175 14.25 0.85 -12.28
N LEU A 176 14.20 0.27 -11.08
CA LEU A 176 13.11 0.49 -10.14
C LEU A 176 12.89 1.97 -9.82
N ASN A 177 13.96 2.73 -9.63
CA ASN A 177 13.85 4.17 -9.40
C ASN A 177 13.20 4.92 -10.57
N ASN A 178 13.51 4.56 -11.81
CA ASN A 178 12.88 5.15 -12.98
C ASN A 178 11.38 4.83 -13.04
N VAL A 179 11.01 3.56 -12.85
CA VAL A 179 9.61 3.11 -12.78
C VAL A 179 8.84 3.89 -11.70
N LEU A 180 9.38 3.94 -10.47
CA LEU A 180 8.72 4.65 -9.36
C LEU A 180 8.60 6.16 -9.63
N ASN A 181 9.62 6.81 -10.18
CA ASN A 181 9.54 8.24 -10.47
C ASN A 181 8.54 8.53 -11.60
N LYS A 182 8.50 7.72 -12.66
CA LYS A 182 7.48 7.85 -13.72
C LYS A 182 6.07 7.78 -13.15
N MET A 183 5.81 6.88 -12.20
CA MET A 183 4.51 6.74 -11.52
C MET A 183 4.23 7.91 -10.57
N LEU A 184 5.25 8.39 -9.84
CA LEU A 184 5.07 9.40 -8.79
C LEU A 184 5.05 10.84 -9.33
N ASP A 185 5.69 11.13 -10.47
CA ASP A 185 5.77 12.49 -11.01
C ASP A 185 4.40 13.15 -11.31
N PRO A 186 3.42 12.45 -11.93
CA PRO A 186 2.09 13.01 -12.10
C PRO A 186 1.39 13.28 -10.77
N ILE A 187 1.61 12.45 -9.75
CA ILE A 187 1.05 12.63 -8.41
C ILE A 187 1.64 13.85 -7.74
N ARG A 188 2.96 14.03 -7.81
CA ARG A 188 3.67 15.19 -7.26
C ARG A 188 3.23 16.50 -7.94
N THR A 189 3.10 16.46 -9.26
CA THR A 189 2.65 17.63 -10.05
C THR A 189 1.26 18.06 -9.60
N ARG A 190 0.28 17.14 -9.54
CA ARG A 190 -1.07 17.45 -9.07
C ARG A 190 -1.08 17.94 -7.62
N ARG A 191 -0.29 17.32 -6.75
CA ARG A 191 -0.14 17.77 -5.37
C ARG A 191 0.35 19.21 -5.32
N HIS A 192 1.36 19.56 -6.11
CA HIS A 192 1.93 20.89 -6.15
C HIS A 192 0.93 21.93 -6.70
N GLU A 193 0.13 21.57 -7.68
CA GLU A 193 -0.97 22.40 -8.19
C GLU A 193 -1.99 22.71 -7.07
N TRP A 194 -2.44 21.68 -6.34
CA TRP A 194 -3.38 21.83 -5.23
C TRP A 194 -2.80 22.64 -4.05
N GLU A 195 -1.51 22.55 -3.79
CA GLU A 195 -0.84 23.33 -2.74
C GLU A 195 -0.88 24.86 -3.01
N GLN A 196 -1.16 25.27 -4.24
CA GLN A 196 -1.30 26.69 -4.59
C GLN A 196 -2.67 27.27 -4.20
N ASP A 197 -3.68 26.43 -3.97
CA ASP A 197 -5.05 26.87 -3.63
C ASP A 197 -5.59 26.12 -2.39
N ILE A 198 -5.00 26.40 -1.26
CA ILE A 198 -5.43 25.84 0.03
C ILE A 198 -6.90 26.16 0.37
N PRO A 199 -7.41 27.40 0.13
CA PRO A 199 -8.82 27.70 0.33
C PRO A 199 -9.77 26.80 -0.44
N GLU A 200 -9.46 26.46 -1.70
CA GLU A 200 -10.31 25.56 -2.50
C GLU A 200 -10.27 24.12 -1.95
N ILE A 201 -9.12 23.66 -1.46
CA ILE A 201 -9.04 22.36 -0.78
C ILE A 201 -10.01 22.30 0.41
N PHE A 202 -10.06 23.34 1.24
CA PHE A 202 -11.01 23.42 2.35
C PHE A 202 -12.47 23.49 1.88
N ASN A 203 -12.76 24.17 0.77
CA ASN A 203 -14.09 24.21 0.17
C ASN A 203 -14.54 22.81 -0.29
N ILE A 204 -13.66 22.07 -0.96
CA ILE A 204 -13.92 20.69 -1.40
C ILE A 204 -14.21 19.80 -0.19
N LEU A 205 -13.38 19.86 0.85
CA LEU A 205 -13.58 19.10 2.09
C LEU A 205 -14.90 19.45 2.77
N LYS A 206 -15.27 20.73 2.82
CA LYS A 206 -16.54 21.19 3.41
C LYS A 206 -17.72 20.64 2.64
N LYS A 207 -17.77 20.84 1.32
CA LYS A 207 -18.84 20.32 0.44
C LYS A 207 -18.94 18.79 0.52
N GLY A 208 -17.82 18.09 0.50
CA GLY A 208 -17.77 16.64 0.65
C GLY A 208 -18.31 16.17 2.01
N SER A 209 -17.97 16.87 3.08
CA SER A 209 -18.45 16.58 4.44
C SER A 209 -19.96 16.82 4.58
N GLU A 210 -20.51 17.84 3.94
CA GLU A 210 -21.95 18.12 3.90
C GLU A 210 -22.70 16.98 3.18
N ALA A 211 -22.24 16.57 2.00
CA ALA A 211 -22.82 15.46 1.24
C ALA A 211 -22.70 14.12 1.99
N ALA A 212 -21.57 13.85 2.63
CA ALA A 212 -21.36 12.66 3.44
C ALA A 212 -22.31 12.63 4.65
N ARG A 213 -22.50 13.77 5.34
CA ARG A 213 -23.41 13.90 6.47
C ARG A 213 -24.86 13.63 6.07
N GLU A 214 -25.31 14.15 4.92
CA GLU A 214 -26.65 13.87 4.40
C GLU A 214 -26.85 12.37 4.11
N THR A 215 -25.85 11.71 3.56
CA THR A 215 -25.91 10.27 3.27
C THR A 215 -25.96 9.44 4.55
N ALA A 216 -25.08 9.74 5.52
CA ALA A 216 -25.05 9.04 6.79
C ALA A 216 -26.34 9.25 7.60
N ALA A 217 -26.92 10.46 7.58
CA ALA A 217 -28.18 10.76 8.27
C ALA A 217 -29.37 9.94 7.77
N LYS A 218 -29.37 9.47 6.51
CA LYS A 218 -30.38 8.58 5.97
C LYS A 218 -30.27 7.13 6.49
N THR A 219 -29.11 6.76 6.98
CA THR A 219 -28.85 5.43 7.55
C THR A 219 -29.17 5.39 9.04
N MET A 220 -28.92 6.50 9.73
CA MET A 220 -29.18 6.68 11.17
C MET A 220 -30.64 7.05 11.46
#